data_1b22311aa03c051a7fad572ae572baee
#
_entry.id   1b22311aa03c051a7fad572ae572baee
#
_cell.length_a   1.000
_cell.length_b   1.000
_cell.length_c   1.000
_cell.angle_alpha   90.00
_cell.angle_beta   90.00
_cell.angle_gamma   90.00
#
_symmetry.space_group_name_H-M   'P 1'
#
loop_
_entity.id
_entity.type
_entity.pdbx_description
1 polymer ?
#
loop_
_entity_poly.entity_id
_entity_poly.type
_entity_poly.pdbx_seq_one_letter_code
_entity_poly.pdbx_strand_id
1 'polypeptide(L)'
;MCECDLIDVQAFVQFNDNFKYLLTVINVFSKYFHIVPLKSKSGTAVTSAFKSILEIPKYSKRIQTQPIWFRTDKGKEFLNRQFQDMLISKGIQFQVFEILDLKFSIDERAQRNIRYKLYKYITYSNSNRYIDVLQKFVDAYKRYCSLCYWHGAIKSY
;
A
#
# COMPACT_ATOMS: atom_id res chain seq x y z
N MET A 1 8.99 1.77 9.72
CA MET A 1 9.03 2.49 8.43
C MET A 1 7.92 1.96 7.54
N CYS A 2 7.13 2.85 6.94
CA CYS A 2 6.14 2.50 5.93
C CYS A 2 6.53 3.11 4.58
N GLU A 3 6.31 2.35 3.51
CA GLU A 3 6.38 2.83 2.13
C GLU A 3 4.97 2.90 1.56
N CYS A 4 4.74 3.87 0.68
CA CYS A 4 3.43 4.14 0.11
C CYS A 4 3.56 4.61 -1.33
N ASP A 5 2.60 4.16 -2.17
CA ASP A 5 2.53 4.56 -3.57
C ASP A 5 1.11 4.37 -4.12
N LEU A 6 0.86 4.86 -5.34
CA LEU A 6 -0.42 4.75 -6.04
C LEU A 6 -0.30 3.85 -7.28
N ILE A 7 -1.17 2.85 -7.36
CA ILE A 7 -1.38 2.07 -8.58
C ILE A 7 -2.48 2.72 -9.40
N ASP A 8 -2.19 3.07 -10.64
CA ASP A 8 -3.19 3.54 -11.60
C ASP A 8 -3.97 2.35 -12.18
N VAL A 9 -5.29 2.40 -12.05
CA VAL A 9 -6.24 1.38 -12.54
C VAL A 9 -7.38 2.00 -13.36
N GLN A 10 -7.17 3.19 -13.92
CA GLN A 10 -8.18 3.94 -14.65
C GLN A 10 -8.78 3.16 -15.84
N ALA A 11 -8.01 2.25 -16.44
CA ALA A 11 -8.49 1.39 -17.54
C ALA A 11 -9.70 0.52 -17.14
N PHE A 12 -9.89 0.26 -15.87
CA PHE A 12 -10.97 -0.60 -15.35
C PHE A 12 -12.03 0.14 -14.55
N VAL A 13 -12.03 1.47 -14.58
CA VAL A 13 -12.83 2.32 -13.71
C VAL A 13 -14.33 2.03 -13.79
N GLN A 14 -14.87 1.84 -14.99
CA GLN A 14 -16.30 1.61 -15.23
C GLN A 14 -16.81 0.26 -14.65
N PHE A 15 -15.92 -0.69 -14.42
CA PHE A 15 -16.27 -2.00 -13.87
C PHE A 15 -16.05 -2.09 -12.35
N ASN A 16 -15.41 -1.08 -11.74
CA ASN A 16 -14.94 -1.11 -10.36
C ASN A 16 -15.38 0.13 -9.56
N ASP A 17 -16.67 0.41 -9.55
CA ASP A 17 -17.34 1.43 -8.71
C ASP A 17 -16.70 2.84 -8.82
N ASN A 18 -16.18 3.17 -10.00
CA ASN A 18 -15.47 4.41 -10.32
C ASN A 18 -14.15 4.62 -9.53
N PHE A 19 -13.56 3.57 -9.00
CA PHE A 19 -12.22 3.65 -8.43
C PHE A 19 -11.16 3.73 -9.54
N LYS A 20 -10.31 4.76 -9.46
CA LYS A 20 -9.28 5.09 -10.46
C LYS A 20 -7.88 4.71 -10.01
N TYR A 21 -7.66 4.66 -8.70
CA TYR A 21 -6.35 4.42 -8.10
C TYR A 21 -6.47 3.44 -6.93
N LEU A 22 -5.38 2.74 -6.65
CA LEU A 22 -5.23 1.92 -5.47
C LEU A 22 -4.06 2.48 -4.65
N LEU A 23 -4.36 3.03 -3.48
CA LEU A 23 -3.33 3.42 -2.52
C LEU A 23 -2.76 2.16 -1.88
N THR A 24 -1.47 1.93 -2.05
CA THR A 24 -0.73 0.85 -1.41
C THR A 24 0.07 1.39 -0.24
N VAL A 25 0.05 0.69 0.87
CA VAL A 25 0.87 1.00 2.05
C VAL A 25 1.46 -0.29 2.58
N ILE A 26 2.78 -0.35 2.69
CA ILE A 26 3.49 -1.49 3.24
C ILE A 26 4.35 -1.09 4.44
N ASN A 27 4.25 -1.83 5.53
CA ASN A 27 5.20 -1.73 6.62
C ASN A 27 6.45 -2.55 6.26
N VAL A 28 7.59 -1.88 6.15
CA VAL A 28 8.85 -2.49 5.68
C VAL A 28 9.33 -3.61 6.61
N PHE A 29 9.11 -3.50 7.90
CA PHE A 29 9.55 -4.50 8.87
C PHE A 29 8.61 -5.70 8.94
N SER A 30 7.33 -5.44 9.17
CA SER A 30 6.33 -6.51 9.33
C SER A 30 5.84 -7.10 8.02
N LYS A 31 6.18 -6.49 6.87
CA LYS A 31 5.65 -6.81 5.54
C LYS A 31 4.11 -6.72 5.47
N TYR A 32 3.52 -6.03 6.43
CA TYR A 32 2.09 -5.87 6.47
C TYR A 32 1.65 -4.90 5.37
N PHE A 33 0.78 -5.38 4.48
CA PHE A 33 0.40 -4.70 3.26
C PHE A 33 -1.07 -4.32 3.28
N HIS A 34 -1.37 -3.11 2.84
CA HIS A 34 -2.72 -2.56 2.70
C HIS A 34 -2.93 -2.02 1.32
N ILE A 35 -4.18 -2.13 0.86
CA ILE A 35 -4.65 -1.46 -0.33
C ILE A 35 -5.97 -0.76 0.01
N VAL A 36 -6.08 0.50 -0.38
CA VAL A 36 -7.32 1.29 -0.28
C VAL A 36 -7.66 1.82 -1.67
N PRO A 37 -8.82 1.45 -2.23
CA PRO A 37 -9.26 1.99 -3.51
C PRO A 37 -9.67 3.47 -3.38
N LEU A 38 -9.25 4.29 -4.35
CA LEU A 38 -9.50 5.73 -4.40
C LEU A 38 -10.17 6.13 -5.71
N LYS A 39 -11.14 7.03 -5.62
CA LYS A 39 -11.78 7.64 -6.79
C LYS A 39 -10.97 8.78 -7.41
N SER A 40 -10.09 9.39 -6.63
CA SER A 40 -9.18 10.45 -7.09
C SER A 40 -7.84 10.35 -6.38
N LYS A 41 -6.79 10.91 -7.00
CA LYS A 41 -5.46 11.06 -6.39
C LYS A 41 -5.27 12.42 -5.70
N SER A 42 -6.37 13.06 -5.28
CA SER A 42 -6.27 14.32 -4.53
C SER A 42 -5.62 14.10 -3.18
N GLY A 43 -4.87 15.10 -2.71
CA GLY A 43 -4.24 15.03 -1.39
C GLY A 43 -5.22 14.74 -0.25
N THR A 44 -6.45 15.26 -0.34
CA THR A 44 -7.54 14.97 0.63
C THR A 44 -7.95 13.52 0.63
N ALA A 45 -8.13 12.92 -0.55
CA ALA A 45 -8.52 11.51 -0.67
C ALA A 45 -7.41 10.58 -0.15
N VAL A 46 -6.16 10.86 -0.49
CA VAL A 46 -4.99 10.10 0.00
C VAL A 46 -4.84 10.25 1.52
N THR A 47 -4.98 11.45 2.05
CA THR A 47 -4.91 11.71 3.50
C THR A 47 -5.98 10.95 4.27
N SER A 48 -7.23 10.99 3.79
CA SER A 48 -8.35 10.28 4.41
C SER A 48 -8.13 8.75 4.39
N ALA A 49 -7.69 8.22 3.25
CA ALA A 49 -7.41 6.80 3.11
C ALA A 49 -6.26 6.33 4.01
N PHE A 50 -5.18 7.10 4.08
CA PHE A 50 -4.06 6.77 4.96
C PHE A 50 -4.47 6.85 6.44
N LYS A 51 -5.25 7.85 6.83
CA LYS A 51 -5.80 7.98 8.17
C LYS A 51 -6.64 6.76 8.55
N SER A 52 -7.52 6.29 7.65
CA SER A 52 -8.33 5.09 7.90
C SER A 52 -7.48 3.83 8.12
N ILE A 53 -6.32 3.71 7.45
CA ILE A 53 -5.37 2.61 7.68
C ILE A 53 -4.79 2.69 9.09
N LEU A 54 -4.39 3.88 9.55
CA LEU A 54 -3.83 4.07 10.90
C LEU A 54 -4.84 3.78 12.02
N GLU A 55 -6.13 3.97 11.76
CA GLU A 55 -7.21 3.77 12.72
C GLU A 55 -7.71 2.32 12.83
N ILE A 56 -7.23 1.39 11.99
CA ILE A 56 -7.64 -0.01 12.07
C ILE A 56 -7.20 -0.62 13.42
N PRO A 57 -8.13 -1.15 14.27
CA PRO A 57 -7.82 -1.62 15.63
C PRO A 57 -6.78 -2.75 15.68
N LYS A 58 -6.66 -3.52 14.61
CA LYS A 58 -5.65 -4.57 14.45
C LYS A 58 -4.23 -4.00 14.40
N TYR A 59 -4.10 -2.71 14.05
CA TYR A 59 -2.86 -1.96 14.06
C TYR A 59 -2.57 -1.33 15.41
N SER A 60 -3.57 -0.77 16.09
CA SER A 60 -3.38 -0.14 17.38
C SER A 60 -2.93 -1.12 18.48
N LYS A 61 -3.24 -2.42 18.35
CA LYS A 61 -2.80 -3.46 19.30
C LYS A 61 -1.46 -4.13 18.95
N ARG A 62 -1.02 -4.13 17.67
CA ARG A 62 0.25 -4.73 17.24
C ARG A 62 1.31 -3.72 16.82
N ILE A 63 0.91 -2.49 16.55
CA ILE A 63 1.80 -1.36 16.36
C ILE A 63 1.67 -0.50 17.62
N GLN A 64 2.27 -0.93 18.71
CA GLN A 64 2.70 -0.01 19.77
C GLN A 64 3.75 1.00 19.25
N THR A 65 4.13 0.89 17.98
CA THR A 65 4.99 1.81 17.29
C THR A 65 4.27 2.31 16.04
N GLN A 66 3.68 3.49 16.12
CA GLN A 66 3.36 4.26 14.92
C GLN A 66 4.59 4.25 14.01
N PRO A 67 4.43 4.16 12.68
CA PRO A 67 5.58 4.18 11.80
C PRO A 67 6.34 5.49 12.03
N ILE A 68 7.54 5.40 12.59
CA ILE A 68 8.38 6.58 12.85
C ILE A 68 8.73 7.27 11.54
N TRP A 69 8.80 6.51 10.45
CA TRP A 69 9.16 6.98 9.12
C TRP A 69 8.12 6.58 8.10
N PHE A 70 7.73 7.55 7.28
CA PHE A 70 6.88 7.37 6.12
C PHE A 70 7.64 7.78 4.85
N ARG A 71 7.73 6.87 3.90
CA ARG A 71 8.46 7.07 2.64
C ARG A 71 7.51 6.98 1.44
N THR A 72 7.70 7.86 0.47
CA THR A 72 6.96 7.87 -0.79
C THR A 72 7.82 8.48 -1.90
N ASP A 73 7.37 8.36 -3.13
CA ASP A 73 7.92 9.10 -4.26
C ASP A 73 7.62 10.61 -4.17
N LYS A 74 8.06 11.37 -5.18
CA LYS A 74 7.80 12.82 -5.29
C LYS A 74 6.38 13.16 -5.75
N GLY A 75 5.40 12.27 -5.57
CA GLY A 75 4.01 12.51 -5.95
C GLY A 75 3.41 13.72 -5.25
N LYS A 76 2.78 14.62 -6.02
CA LYS A 76 2.15 15.84 -5.49
C LYS A 76 1.05 15.54 -4.48
N GLU A 77 0.43 14.37 -4.59
CA GLU A 77 -0.59 13.84 -3.70
C GLU A 77 -0.11 13.61 -2.27
N PHE A 78 1.20 13.37 -2.08
CA PHE A 78 1.84 13.19 -0.77
C PHE A 78 2.52 14.47 -0.27
N LEU A 79 2.89 15.37 -1.18
CA LEU A 79 3.57 16.63 -0.84
C LEU A 79 2.59 17.74 -0.44
N ASN A 80 1.29 17.50 -0.42
CA ASN A 80 0.31 18.49 -0.04
C ASN A 80 0.31 18.76 1.47
N ARG A 81 -0.06 19.99 1.84
CA ARG A 81 -0.05 20.48 3.22
C ARG A 81 -0.89 19.61 4.16
N GLN A 82 -2.09 19.20 3.74
CA GLN A 82 -2.99 18.41 4.60
C GLN A 82 -2.38 17.05 5.00
N PHE A 83 -1.71 16.40 4.05
CA PHE A 83 -1.04 15.13 4.30
C PHE A 83 0.15 15.32 5.26
N GLN A 84 0.94 16.37 5.04
CA GLN A 84 2.07 16.72 5.90
C GLN A 84 1.63 17.06 7.32
N ASP A 85 0.62 17.92 7.49
CA ASP A 85 0.07 18.29 8.79
C ASP A 85 -0.46 17.05 9.54
N MET A 86 -1.10 16.13 8.84
CA MET A 86 -1.57 14.87 9.41
C MET A 86 -0.41 14.00 9.90
N LEU A 87 0.67 13.86 9.13
CA LEU A 87 1.85 13.10 9.55
C LEU A 87 2.50 13.71 10.79
N ILE A 88 2.67 15.04 10.80
CA ILE A 88 3.21 15.78 11.94
C ILE A 88 2.35 15.58 13.20
N SER A 89 1.02 15.67 13.07
CA SER A 89 0.09 15.45 14.19
C SER A 89 0.17 14.04 14.79
N LYS A 90 0.64 13.06 14.00
CA LYS A 90 0.84 11.68 14.42
C LYS A 90 2.30 11.38 14.82
N GLY A 91 3.19 12.36 14.78
CA GLY A 91 4.61 12.18 15.09
C GLY A 91 5.36 11.32 14.06
N ILE A 92 4.87 11.27 12.82
CA ILE A 92 5.45 10.46 11.74
C ILE A 92 6.38 11.34 10.92
N GLN A 93 7.64 10.95 10.78
CA GLN A 93 8.62 11.64 9.95
C GLN A 93 8.41 11.28 8.48
N PHE A 94 8.41 12.30 7.62
CA PHE A 94 8.23 12.14 6.18
C PHE A 94 9.56 12.16 5.44
N GLN A 95 9.74 11.21 4.54
CA GLN A 95 10.92 11.14 3.67
C GLN A 95 10.50 10.88 2.23
N VAL A 96 11.00 11.69 1.32
CA VAL A 96 10.84 11.49 -0.12
C VAL A 96 11.99 10.68 -0.66
N PHE A 97 11.72 9.68 -1.49
CA PHE A 97 12.77 8.97 -2.22
C PHE A 97 13.39 9.86 -3.28
N GLU A 98 14.70 9.96 -3.29
CA GLU A 98 15.46 10.38 -4.46
C GLU A 98 15.77 9.16 -5.33
N ILE A 99 15.60 9.34 -6.65
CA ILE A 99 15.62 8.26 -7.67
C ILE A 99 16.91 7.41 -7.66
N LEU A 100 17.97 7.87 -7.02
CA LEU A 100 19.28 7.21 -6.99
C LEU A 100 19.41 6.10 -5.94
N ASP A 101 18.55 6.04 -4.93
CA ASP A 101 18.83 5.21 -3.75
C ASP A 101 18.20 3.83 -3.75
N LEU A 102 17.20 3.52 -4.60
CA LEU A 102 16.52 2.24 -4.46
C LEU A 102 15.94 1.68 -5.77
N LYS A 103 16.75 0.93 -6.47
CA LYS A 103 16.29 0.06 -7.59
C LYS A 103 15.34 -1.07 -7.17
N PHE A 104 15.04 -1.23 -5.87
CA PHE A 104 14.22 -2.36 -5.36
C PHE A 104 13.51 -2.00 -4.05
N SER A 105 12.57 -1.04 -4.09
CA SER A 105 11.75 -0.81 -2.91
C SER A 105 10.88 -2.04 -2.62
N ILE A 106 10.58 -2.25 -1.34
CA ILE A 106 9.73 -3.37 -0.92
C ILE A 106 8.31 -3.16 -1.43
N ASP A 107 7.87 -1.90 -1.47
CA ASP A 107 6.56 -1.53 -2.01
C ASP A 107 6.48 -1.81 -3.52
N GLU A 108 7.50 -1.50 -4.30
CA GLU A 108 7.55 -1.81 -5.74
C GLU A 108 7.37 -3.31 -6.02
N ARG A 109 8.02 -4.18 -5.23
CA ARG A 109 7.83 -5.64 -5.33
C ARG A 109 6.41 -6.07 -4.97
N ALA A 110 5.87 -5.52 -3.90
CA ALA A 110 4.51 -5.80 -3.47
C ALA A 110 3.50 -5.38 -4.53
N GLN A 111 3.63 -4.17 -5.08
CA GLN A 111 2.80 -3.67 -6.16
C GLN A 111 2.89 -4.52 -7.43
N ARG A 112 4.10 -4.91 -7.84
CA ARG A 112 4.30 -5.79 -9.00
C ARG A 112 3.57 -7.12 -8.82
N ASN A 113 3.64 -7.70 -7.62
CA ASN A 113 2.93 -8.94 -7.30
C ASN A 113 1.41 -8.76 -7.35
N ILE A 114 0.89 -7.67 -6.80
CA ILE A 114 -0.55 -7.37 -6.82
C ILE A 114 -1.02 -7.10 -8.24
N ARG A 115 -0.30 -6.28 -9.02
CA ARG A 115 -0.63 -6.04 -10.43
C ARG A 115 -0.68 -7.35 -11.22
N TYR A 116 0.32 -8.21 -11.06
CA TYR A 116 0.35 -9.51 -11.72
C TYR A 116 -0.86 -10.38 -11.36
N LYS A 117 -1.20 -10.48 -10.07
CA LYS A 117 -2.38 -11.24 -9.62
C LYS A 117 -3.68 -10.64 -10.12
N LEU A 118 -3.78 -9.31 -10.16
CA LEU A 118 -4.93 -8.59 -10.67
C LEU A 118 -5.17 -8.91 -12.16
N TYR A 119 -4.16 -8.75 -13.00
CA TYR A 119 -4.26 -9.05 -14.42
C TYR A 119 -4.54 -10.53 -14.67
N LYS A 120 -3.88 -11.41 -13.95
CA LYS A 120 -4.15 -12.85 -14.04
C LYS A 120 -5.60 -13.18 -13.69
N TYR A 121 -6.15 -12.58 -12.65
CA TYR A 121 -7.55 -12.76 -12.27
C TYR A 121 -8.49 -12.25 -13.37
N ILE A 122 -8.28 -11.04 -13.89
CA ILE A 122 -9.08 -10.47 -14.97
C ILE A 122 -9.10 -11.40 -16.18
N THR A 123 -7.94 -11.94 -16.58
CA THR A 123 -7.83 -12.87 -17.69
C THR A 123 -8.57 -14.19 -17.42
N TYR A 124 -8.42 -14.76 -16.24
CA TYR A 124 -9.04 -16.03 -15.88
C TYR A 124 -10.55 -15.96 -15.68
N SER A 125 -11.02 -14.89 -15.03
CA SER A 125 -12.45 -14.71 -14.74
C SER A 125 -13.24 -14.17 -15.93
N ASN A 126 -12.54 -13.77 -17.00
CA ASN A 126 -13.12 -13.03 -18.13
C ASN A 126 -13.98 -11.84 -17.67
N SER A 127 -13.55 -11.17 -16.61
CA SER A 127 -14.27 -10.06 -15.97
C SER A 127 -13.30 -8.98 -15.56
N ASN A 128 -13.60 -7.74 -15.92
CA ASN A 128 -12.80 -6.58 -15.54
C ASN A 128 -13.11 -6.08 -14.10
N ARG A 129 -14.03 -6.75 -13.39
CA ARG A 129 -14.38 -6.40 -12.01
C ARG A 129 -13.48 -7.16 -11.03
N TYR A 130 -12.64 -6.41 -10.32
CA TYR A 130 -11.69 -6.95 -9.34
C TYR A 130 -11.91 -6.44 -7.91
N ILE A 131 -12.71 -5.38 -7.73
CA ILE A 131 -12.85 -4.70 -6.44
C ILE A 131 -13.30 -5.66 -5.33
N ASP A 132 -14.19 -6.59 -5.65
CA ASP A 132 -14.77 -7.55 -4.70
C ASP A 132 -13.74 -8.60 -4.21
N VAL A 133 -12.69 -8.82 -4.99
CA VAL A 133 -11.63 -9.80 -4.68
C VAL A 133 -10.32 -9.17 -4.22
N LEU A 134 -10.24 -7.83 -4.26
CA LEU A 134 -9.02 -7.10 -3.94
C LEU A 134 -8.47 -7.45 -2.54
N GLN A 135 -9.36 -7.56 -1.53
CA GLN A 135 -8.96 -7.93 -0.18
C GLN A 135 -8.39 -9.36 -0.12
N LYS A 136 -8.91 -10.29 -0.91
CA LYS A 136 -8.38 -11.67 -0.98
C LYS A 136 -6.93 -11.69 -1.50
N PHE A 137 -6.58 -10.80 -2.44
CA PHE A 137 -5.21 -10.66 -2.93
C PHE A 137 -4.27 -10.14 -1.84
N VAL A 138 -4.72 -9.14 -1.07
CA VAL A 138 -3.98 -8.59 0.07
C VAL A 138 -3.73 -9.68 1.11
N ASP A 139 -4.75 -10.44 1.47
CA ASP A 139 -4.63 -11.51 2.47
C ASP A 139 -3.76 -12.67 1.99
N ALA A 140 -3.81 -13.00 0.70
CA ALA A 140 -2.92 -13.99 0.09
C ALA A 140 -1.45 -13.51 0.09
N TYR A 141 -1.21 -12.20 -0.16
CA TYR A 141 0.12 -11.62 -0.09
C TYR A 141 0.68 -11.69 1.34
N LYS A 142 -0.13 -11.33 2.35
CA LYS A 142 0.26 -11.40 3.77
C LYS A 142 0.66 -12.81 4.19
N ARG A 143 -0.12 -13.83 3.79
CA ARG A 143 0.20 -15.24 4.07
C ARG A 143 1.51 -15.69 3.43
N TYR A 144 1.73 -15.32 2.18
CA TYR A 144 2.97 -15.64 1.47
C TYR A 144 4.19 -15.01 2.14
N CYS A 145 4.13 -13.73 2.49
CA CYS A 145 5.23 -13.03 3.16
C CYS A 145 5.52 -13.61 4.56
N SER A 146 4.51 -14.02 5.32
CA SER A 146 4.73 -14.65 6.62
C SER A 146 5.44 -16.01 6.50
N LEU A 147 5.09 -16.82 5.50
CA LEU A 147 5.75 -18.10 5.23
C LEU A 147 7.21 -17.93 4.79
N CYS A 148 7.50 -16.95 3.94
CA CYS A 148 8.88 -16.65 3.53
C CYS A 148 9.77 -16.20 4.71
N TYR A 149 9.19 -15.48 5.66
CA TYR A 149 9.92 -15.03 6.86
C TYR A 149 10.29 -16.22 7.76
N TRP A 150 9.37 -17.17 7.94
CA TRP A 150 9.62 -18.40 8.70
C TRP A 150 10.68 -19.30 8.05
N HIS A 151 10.66 -19.47 6.74
CA HIS A 151 11.66 -20.29 6.03
C HIS A 151 13.03 -19.62 5.93
N GLY A 152 13.11 -18.30 5.91
CA GLY A 152 14.38 -17.57 5.97
C GLY A 152 15.04 -17.64 7.35
N ALA A 153 14.27 -17.63 8.42
CA ALA A 153 14.76 -17.74 9.80
C ALA A 153 15.29 -19.13 10.15
N ILE A 154 14.81 -20.18 9.47
CA ILE A 154 15.26 -21.59 9.71
C ILE A 154 16.57 -21.89 8.96
N LYS A 155 16.94 -21.11 7.95
CA LYS A 155 18.19 -21.33 7.18
C LYS A 155 19.43 -20.61 7.74
N SER A 156 19.30 -19.89 8.84
CA SER A 156 20.39 -19.15 9.50
C SER A 156 20.83 -19.79 10.85
N TYR A 157 20.59 -21.10 11.04
CA TYR A 157 21.18 -21.92 12.08
C TYR A 157 21.88 -23.11 11.47
#